data_6283683317e65c03ed586755b78e2270
#
_entry.id   6283683317e65c03ed586755b78e2270
#
_cell.length_a   1.000
_cell.length_b   1.000
_cell.length_c   1.000
_cell.angle_alpha   90.00
_cell.angle_beta   90.00
_cell.angle_gamma   90.00
#
_symmetry.space_group_name_H-M   'P 1'
#
loop_
_entity.id
_entity.type
_entity.pdbx_description
1 polymer ?
#
loop_
_entity_poly.entity_id
_entity_poly.type
_entity_poly.pdbx_seq_one_letter_code
_entity_poly.pdbx_strand_id
1 'polypeptide(L)'
;AKYSGEIRITTADAIANHLLMPTIAMFSQQYPDINAEVVLSSQVLDLGDHEVDIALRIMPINQMPPEHLVGRIIGKIAICYYATPHYLEQHDPWVSDSSAQLIGWGELGKESPIFNDSPLRHLSISCRMNHSAMQLEAAKQSMGITLLPCFIADKEPTLVRVPKCEPEIKHDIWMLSKSEQREVAVS
;
A
#
# COMPACT_ATOMS: atom_id res chain seq x y z
N ALA A 1 -0.14 -12.64 34.85
CA ALA A 1 -1.29 -11.79 34.49
C ALA A 1 -1.71 -12.08 33.05
N LYS A 2 -2.99 -12.39 32.85
CA LYS A 2 -3.51 -12.53 31.49
C LYS A 2 -3.81 -11.14 30.95
N TYR A 3 -3.23 -10.82 29.80
CA TYR A 3 -3.60 -9.62 29.07
C TYR A 3 -4.99 -9.82 28.46
N SER A 4 -5.89 -8.90 28.69
CA SER A 4 -7.25 -8.92 28.16
C SER A 4 -7.67 -7.53 27.73
N GLY A 5 -8.63 -7.44 26.84
CA GLY A 5 -9.19 -6.19 26.36
C GLY A 5 -9.31 -6.12 24.85
N GLU A 6 -9.41 -4.93 24.33
CA GLU A 6 -9.56 -4.66 22.91
C GLU A 6 -8.41 -3.78 22.40
N ILE A 7 -7.93 -4.09 21.19
CA ILE A 7 -7.00 -3.24 20.45
C ILE A 7 -7.58 -2.93 19.08
N ARG A 8 -7.61 -1.65 18.72
CA ARG A 8 -8.11 -1.20 17.43
C ARG A 8 -6.94 -0.72 16.57
N ILE A 9 -6.80 -1.34 15.41
CA ILE A 9 -5.73 -1.07 14.45
C ILE A 9 -6.37 -0.56 13.16
N THR A 10 -5.90 0.58 12.65
CA THR A 10 -6.24 1.04 11.31
C THR A 10 -5.06 0.84 10.38
N THR A 11 -5.33 0.45 9.15
CA THR A 11 -4.28 0.13 8.19
C THR A 11 -4.74 0.41 6.77
N ALA A 12 -3.79 0.66 5.88
CA ALA A 12 -4.05 0.67 4.45
C ALA A 12 -4.17 -0.77 3.93
N ASP A 13 -4.96 -0.94 2.87
CA ASP A 13 -5.31 -2.25 2.30
C ASP A 13 -4.11 -3.17 2.03
N ALA A 14 -3.08 -2.68 1.35
CA ALA A 14 -1.90 -3.48 1.00
C ALA A 14 -1.18 -4.04 2.23
N ILE A 15 -1.11 -3.27 3.31
CA ILE A 15 -0.50 -3.70 4.57
C ILE A 15 -1.37 -4.78 5.23
N ALA A 16 -2.69 -4.58 5.28
CA ALA A 16 -3.61 -5.49 5.96
C ALA A 16 -3.53 -6.91 5.41
N ASN A 17 -3.61 -7.05 4.10
CA ASN A 17 -3.72 -8.36 3.48
C ASN A 17 -2.41 -9.15 3.46
N HIS A 18 -1.27 -8.49 3.35
CA HIS A 18 0.01 -9.16 3.07
C HIS A 18 1.02 -9.10 4.21
N LEU A 19 1.00 -8.03 5.01
CA LEU A 19 1.98 -7.82 6.07
C LEU A 19 1.42 -7.98 7.48
N LEU A 20 0.20 -7.51 7.71
CA LEU A 20 -0.37 -7.45 9.04
C LEU A 20 -1.00 -8.78 9.47
N MET A 21 -1.70 -9.50 8.58
CA MET A 21 -2.44 -10.69 8.95
C MET A 21 -1.58 -11.78 9.59
N PRO A 22 -0.39 -12.14 9.07
CA PRO A 22 0.46 -13.12 9.75
C PRO A 22 0.83 -12.70 11.17
N THR A 23 1.11 -11.42 11.39
CA THR A 23 1.43 -10.89 12.72
C THR A 23 0.22 -10.94 13.65
N ILE A 24 -0.95 -10.56 13.17
CA ILE A 24 -2.19 -10.64 13.97
C ILE A 24 -2.54 -12.08 14.31
N ALA A 25 -2.36 -13.02 13.40
CA ALA A 25 -2.59 -14.43 13.67
C ALA A 25 -1.70 -14.97 14.81
N MET A 26 -0.42 -14.64 14.78
CA MET A 26 0.52 -14.98 15.85
C MET A 26 0.12 -14.34 17.18
N PHE A 27 -0.22 -13.05 17.16
CA PHE A 27 -0.64 -12.30 18.35
C PHE A 27 -1.91 -12.88 18.96
N SER A 28 -2.90 -13.22 18.15
CA SER A 28 -4.17 -13.81 18.61
C SER A 28 -3.97 -15.18 19.27
N GLN A 29 -3.00 -15.96 18.80
CA GLN A 29 -2.66 -17.24 19.43
C GLN A 29 -1.94 -17.05 20.77
N GLN A 30 -1.07 -16.05 20.87
CA GLN A 30 -0.31 -15.77 22.07
C GLN A 30 -1.15 -15.10 23.16
N TYR A 31 -2.10 -14.25 22.77
CA TYR A 31 -2.95 -13.47 23.67
C TYR A 31 -4.45 -13.68 23.33
N PRO A 32 -5.00 -14.88 23.62
CA PRO A 32 -6.35 -15.23 23.19
C PRO A 32 -7.47 -14.39 23.84
N ASP A 33 -7.18 -13.70 24.95
CA ASP A 33 -8.13 -12.85 25.65
C ASP A 33 -8.11 -11.39 25.15
N ILE A 34 -7.26 -11.06 24.18
CA ILE A 34 -7.24 -9.75 23.52
C ILE A 34 -7.97 -9.83 22.19
N ASN A 35 -8.99 -9.00 22.03
CA ASN A 35 -9.71 -8.86 20.79
C ASN A 35 -9.08 -7.77 19.92
N ALA A 36 -8.66 -8.12 18.72
CA ALA A 36 -8.13 -7.17 17.75
C ALA A 36 -9.23 -6.79 16.73
N GLU A 37 -9.45 -5.50 16.56
CA GLU A 37 -10.28 -4.95 15.49
C GLU A 37 -9.38 -4.28 14.46
N VAL A 38 -9.47 -4.68 13.20
CA VAL A 38 -8.67 -4.14 12.11
C VAL A 38 -9.59 -3.44 11.12
N VAL A 39 -9.36 -2.15 10.92
CA VAL A 39 -10.19 -1.30 10.06
C VAL A 39 -9.33 -0.67 8.97
N LEU A 40 -9.80 -0.73 7.74
CA LEU A 40 -9.13 -0.09 6.60
C LEU A 40 -9.37 1.41 6.63
N SER A 41 -8.28 2.18 6.61
CA SER A 41 -8.31 3.64 6.45
C SER A 41 -6.97 4.12 5.92
N SER A 42 -6.99 5.02 4.96
CA SER A 42 -5.79 5.67 4.41
C SER A 42 -5.55 7.07 4.97
N GLN A 43 -6.45 7.60 5.78
CA GLN A 43 -6.33 8.94 6.34
C GLN A 43 -5.36 8.96 7.52
N VAL A 44 -4.29 9.74 7.40
CA VAL A 44 -3.25 9.85 8.44
C VAL A 44 -3.79 10.55 9.69
N LEU A 45 -4.83 11.37 9.56
CA LEU A 45 -5.33 12.28 10.60
C LEU A 45 -6.35 11.67 11.57
N ASP A 46 -6.86 10.47 11.30
CA ASP A 46 -7.98 9.88 12.07
C ASP A 46 -7.59 9.24 13.41
N LEU A 47 -6.33 9.37 13.83
CA LEU A 47 -5.93 9.05 15.20
C LEU A 47 -6.52 10.02 16.26
N GLY A 48 -7.22 11.07 15.79
CA GLY A 48 -7.97 11.99 16.68
C GLY A 48 -9.21 11.37 17.30
N ASP A 49 -9.75 10.32 16.70
CA ASP A 49 -10.84 9.56 17.28
C ASP A 49 -10.29 8.68 18.42
N HIS A 50 -10.91 8.76 19.60
CA HIS A 50 -10.48 8.09 20.83
C HIS A 50 -10.44 6.55 20.74
N GLU A 51 -10.81 6.00 19.59
CA GLU A 51 -11.04 4.58 19.38
C GLU A 51 -9.89 3.84 18.73
N VAL A 52 -8.88 4.53 18.18
CA VAL A 52 -7.75 3.90 17.47
C VAL A 52 -6.51 3.86 18.34
N ASP A 53 -5.98 2.66 18.54
CA ASP A 53 -4.75 2.46 19.33
C ASP A 53 -3.49 2.56 18.46
N ILE A 54 -3.52 1.92 17.29
CA ILE A 54 -2.38 1.87 16.36
C ILE A 54 -2.87 2.14 14.95
N ALA A 55 -2.15 2.98 14.22
CA ALA A 55 -2.34 3.17 12.79
C ALA A 55 -1.10 2.76 12.02
N LEU A 56 -1.31 1.94 11.01
CA LEU A 56 -0.28 1.64 10.00
C LEU A 56 -0.57 2.45 8.76
N ARG A 57 0.41 3.24 8.31
CA ARG A 57 0.25 4.16 7.18
C ARG A 57 1.39 4.06 6.21
N ILE A 58 1.06 4.16 4.94
CA ILE A 58 2.03 4.26 3.85
C ILE A 58 2.19 5.74 3.54
N MET A 59 3.39 6.24 3.68
CA MET A 59 3.71 7.65 3.43
C MET A 59 4.87 7.76 2.45
N PRO A 60 4.90 8.80 1.61
CA PRO A 60 6.06 9.07 0.78
C PRO A 60 7.33 9.15 1.62
N ILE A 61 8.45 8.66 1.07
CA ILE A 61 9.75 8.83 1.74
C ILE A 61 10.05 10.30 1.98
N ASN A 62 10.74 10.62 3.06
CA ASN A 62 11.07 11.97 3.51
C ASN A 62 9.87 12.82 3.97
N GLN A 63 8.70 12.22 4.09
CA GLN A 63 7.55 12.87 4.72
C GLN A 63 7.44 12.41 6.18
N MET A 64 7.28 13.38 7.08
CA MET A 64 7.10 13.10 8.50
C MET A 64 5.62 13.10 8.87
N PRO A 65 5.18 12.23 9.79
CA PRO A 65 3.83 12.29 10.33
C PRO A 65 3.62 13.57 11.16
N PRO A 66 2.34 13.93 11.45
CA PRO A 66 2.04 15.06 12.35
C PRO A 66 2.76 14.96 13.69
N GLU A 67 3.22 16.10 14.22
CA GLU A 67 4.02 16.17 15.46
C GLU A 67 3.33 15.59 16.71
N HIS A 68 2.01 15.63 16.73
CA HIS A 68 1.24 15.09 17.87
C HIS A 68 1.16 13.57 17.91
N LEU A 69 1.67 12.91 16.89
CA LEU A 69 1.72 11.45 16.81
C LEU A 69 3.12 10.95 17.12
N VAL A 70 3.19 9.81 17.78
CA VAL A 70 4.42 9.07 18.01
C VAL A 70 4.47 7.94 16.99
N GLY A 71 5.59 7.82 16.30
CA GLY A 71 5.70 6.80 15.29
C GLY A 71 7.12 6.38 14.99
N ARG A 72 7.20 5.29 14.27
CA ARG A 72 8.46 4.78 13.72
C ARG A 72 8.21 4.14 12.35
N ILE A 73 9.23 4.17 11.53
CA ILE A 73 9.24 3.44 10.28
C ILE A 73 9.50 1.96 10.59
N ILE A 74 8.58 1.10 10.14
CA ILE A 74 8.68 -0.35 10.33
C ILE A 74 9.03 -1.09 9.04
N GLY A 75 9.05 -0.40 7.90
CA GLY A 75 9.43 -0.97 6.62
C GLY A 75 9.41 0.05 5.51
N LYS A 76 9.84 -0.39 4.34
CA LYS A 76 9.86 0.39 3.11
C LYS A 76 9.15 -0.38 2.01
N ILE A 77 8.54 0.34 1.07
CA ILE A 77 7.82 -0.25 -0.05
C ILE A 77 8.56 0.08 -1.34
N ALA A 78 9.02 -0.97 -2.02
CA ALA A 78 9.45 -0.87 -3.40
C ALA A 78 8.24 -1.05 -4.32
N ILE A 79 8.14 -0.20 -5.32
CA ILE A 79 7.09 -0.23 -6.35
C ILE A 79 7.71 -0.45 -7.72
N CYS A 80 6.96 -1.10 -8.59
CA CYS A 80 7.36 -1.30 -9.99
C CYS A 80 6.11 -1.38 -10.88
N TYR A 81 6.31 -1.28 -12.18
CA TYR A 81 5.24 -1.44 -13.16
C TYR A 81 5.05 -2.91 -13.52
N TYR A 82 3.80 -3.32 -13.60
CA TYR A 82 3.40 -4.71 -13.88
C TYR A 82 2.32 -4.77 -14.95
N ALA A 83 2.37 -5.84 -15.73
CA ALA A 83 1.34 -6.21 -16.69
C ALA A 83 1.41 -7.72 -16.94
N THR A 84 0.41 -8.26 -17.62
CA THR A 84 0.51 -9.62 -18.14
C THR A 84 1.46 -9.66 -19.34
N PRO A 85 2.16 -10.79 -19.57
CA PRO A 85 2.93 -10.96 -20.82
C PRO A 85 2.07 -10.75 -22.08
N HIS A 86 0.83 -11.23 -22.06
CA HIS A 86 -0.11 -11.04 -23.16
C HIS A 86 -0.37 -9.56 -23.47
N TYR A 87 -0.60 -8.74 -22.44
CA TYR A 87 -0.79 -7.30 -22.64
C TYR A 87 0.44 -6.65 -23.28
N LEU A 88 1.63 -6.99 -22.80
CA LEU A 88 2.89 -6.42 -23.30
C LEU A 88 3.21 -6.85 -24.74
N GLU A 89 2.81 -8.05 -25.14
CA GLU A 89 2.95 -8.52 -26.53
C GLU A 89 2.06 -7.70 -27.48
N GLN A 90 0.86 -7.35 -27.04
CA GLN A 90 -0.10 -6.57 -27.87
C GLN A 90 0.18 -5.07 -27.81
N HIS A 91 0.79 -4.57 -26.75
CA HIS A 91 0.97 -3.15 -26.46
C HIS A 91 2.38 -2.91 -25.89
N ASP A 92 3.37 -2.80 -26.75
CA ASP A 92 4.72 -2.48 -26.31
C ASP A 92 4.80 -1.03 -25.80
N PRO A 93 5.11 -0.81 -24.52
CA PRO A 93 5.13 0.55 -23.97
C PRO A 93 6.32 1.41 -24.46
N TRP A 94 7.31 0.81 -25.07
CA TRP A 94 8.57 1.49 -25.43
C TRP A 94 8.65 1.94 -26.88
N VAL A 95 7.70 1.54 -27.72
CA VAL A 95 7.66 2.00 -29.11
C VAL A 95 7.09 3.39 -29.22
N SER A 96 7.49 4.12 -30.25
CA SER A 96 6.87 5.39 -30.62
C SER A 96 5.39 5.16 -30.93
N ASP A 97 4.52 6.06 -30.50
CA ASP A 97 3.07 5.93 -30.64
C ASP A 97 2.48 4.65 -30.03
N SER A 98 3.01 4.24 -28.87
CA SER A 98 2.56 3.07 -28.16
C SER A 98 1.05 3.11 -27.87
N SER A 99 0.38 1.98 -28.08
CA SER A 99 -1.01 1.77 -27.68
C SER A 99 -1.16 1.32 -26.22
N ALA A 100 -0.04 1.12 -25.49
CA ALA A 100 -0.07 0.76 -24.09
C ALA A 100 -0.65 1.91 -23.25
N GLN A 101 -1.39 1.55 -22.22
CA GLN A 101 -2.02 2.51 -21.31
C GLN A 101 -1.72 2.14 -19.85
N LEU A 102 -1.69 3.16 -19.01
CA LEU A 102 -1.57 3.00 -17.55
C LEU A 102 -2.97 2.90 -16.92
N ILE A 103 -3.05 2.07 -15.88
CA ILE A 103 -4.16 2.12 -14.93
C ILE A 103 -3.76 3.17 -13.88
N GLY A 104 -4.48 4.28 -13.84
CA GLY A 104 -4.18 5.41 -12.98
C GLY A 104 -4.53 5.16 -11.51
N TRP A 105 -3.77 5.76 -10.62
CA TRP A 105 -4.05 5.78 -9.19
C TRP A 105 -4.82 7.05 -8.83
N GLY A 106 -5.88 6.90 -8.04
CA GLY A 106 -6.69 8.00 -7.54
C GLY A 106 -8.05 8.10 -8.22
N GLU A 107 -8.60 9.28 -8.16
CA GLU A 107 -9.89 9.63 -8.73
C GLU A 107 -9.70 10.75 -9.77
N LEU A 108 -10.65 10.90 -10.68
CA LEU A 108 -10.60 11.99 -11.67
C LEU A 108 -10.52 13.35 -10.97
N GLY A 109 -9.51 14.13 -11.34
CA GLY A 109 -9.23 15.43 -10.73
C GLY A 109 -8.48 15.37 -9.39
N LYS A 110 -8.17 14.17 -8.92
CA LYS A 110 -7.36 13.91 -7.72
C LYS A 110 -6.31 12.83 -7.99
N GLU A 111 -5.73 12.89 -9.17
CA GLU A 111 -4.73 11.92 -9.59
C GLU A 111 -3.49 11.97 -8.70
N SER A 112 -2.96 10.80 -8.40
CA SER A 112 -1.70 10.72 -7.67
C SER A 112 -0.55 11.24 -8.52
N PRO A 113 0.34 12.09 -7.97
CA PRO A 113 1.52 12.57 -8.69
C PRO A 113 2.58 11.48 -8.93
N ILE A 114 2.31 10.26 -8.53
CA ILE A 114 3.25 9.14 -8.58
C ILE A 114 3.80 8.85 -10.00
N PHE A 115 3.07 9.25 -11.04
CA PHE A 115 3.48 9.07 -12.42
C PHE A 115 4.31 10.22 -13.00
N ASN A 116 4.47 11.35 -12.30
CA ASN A 116 5.09 12.55 -12.87
C ASN A 116 6.55 12.33 -13.30
N ASP A 117 7.30 11.55 -12.53
CA ASP A 117 8.70 11.21 -12.83
C ASP A 117 8.86 9.79 -13.39
N SER A 118 7.78 9.22 -13.86
CA SER A 118 7.75 7.84 -14.37
C SER A 118 8.44 7.72 -15.73
N PRO A 119 9.18 6.63 -15.99
CA PRO A 119 9.65 6.31 -17.33
C PRO A 119 8.51 6.05 -18.32
N LEU A 120 7.30 5.79 -17.82
CA LEU A 120 6.09 5.54 -18.61
C LEU A 120 5.13 6.74 -18.65
N ARG A 121 5.56 7.93 -18.23
CA ARG A 121 4.72 9.15 -18.20
C ARG A 121 4.15 9.55 -19.56
N HIS A 122 4.72 9.05 -20.65
CA HIS A 122 4.24 9.30 -22.02
C HIS A 122 3.00 8.50 -22.38
N LEU A 123 2.65 7.48 -21.59
CA LEU A 123 1.45 6.67 -21.83
C LEU A 123 0.20 7.36 -21.29
N SER A 124 -0.91 7.16 -22.00
CA SER A 124 -2.22 7.64 -21.53
C SER A 124 -2.77 6.75 -20.40
N ILE A 125 -3.68 7.32 -19.63
CA ILE A 125 -4.39 6.59 -18.57
C ILE A 125 -5.74 6.12 -19.12
N SER A 126 -6.00 4.82 -19.03
CA SER A 126 -7.26 4.21 -19.53
C SER A 126 -8.38 4.25 -18.51
N CYS A 127 -8.07 4.01 -17.27
CA CYS A 127 -9.03 4.00 -16.16
C CYS A 127 -8.29 4.34 -14.86
N ARG A 128 -9.05 4.66 -13.82
CA ARG A 128 -8.50 5.04 -12.51
C ARG A 128 -9.11 4.21 -11.42
N MET A 129 -8.27 3.76 -10.49
CA MET A 129 -8.66 2.99 -9.32
C MET A 129 -7.83 3.45 -8.13
N ASN A 130 -8.43 3.55 -6.97
CA ASN A 130 -7.77 4.03 -5.75
C ASN A 130 -7.46 2.90 -4.75
N HIS A 131 -7.47 1.66 -5.20
CA HIS A 131 -7.34 0.51 -4.32
C HIS A 131 -6.42 -0.55 -4.92
N SER A 132 -5.47 -1.06 -4.12
CA SER A 132 -4.44 -1.98 -4.62
C SER A 132 -5.01 -3.31 -5.12
N ALA A 133 -6.04 -3.85 -4.47
CA ALA A 133 -6.66 -5.09 -4.91
C ALA A 133 -7.36 -4.94 -6.28
N MET A 134 -8.00 -3.81 -6.53
CA MET A 134 -8.59 -3.51 -7.84
C MET A 134 -7.51 -3.32 -8.91
N GLN A 135 -6.44 -2.63 -8.61
CA GLN A 135 -5.30 -2.44 -9.51
C GLN A 135 -4.70 -3.79 -9.92
N LEU A 136 -4.48 -4.66 -8.93
CA LEU A 136 -3.94 -6.00 -9.15
C LEU A 136 -4.84 -6.82 -10.07
N GLU A 137 -6.14 -6.85 -9.81
CA GLU A 137 -7.10 -7.60 -10.61
C GLU A 137 -7.22 -7.05 -12.02
N ALA A 138 -7.24 -5.73 -12.18
CA ALA A 138 -7.26 -5.09 -13.48
C ALA A 138 -6.03 -5.47 -14.34
N ALA A 139 -4.85 -5.49 -13.74
CA ALA A 139 -3.63 -5.93 -14.42
C ALA A 139 -3.71 -7.40 -14.85
N LYS A 140 -4.23 -8.28 -13.99
CA LYS A 140 -4.45 -9.70 -14.30
C LYS A 140 -5.44 -9.90 -15.46
N GLN A 141 -6.41 -9.02 -15.60
CA GLN A 141 -7.36 -9.01 -16.72
C GLN A 141 -6.79 -8.37 -18.00
N SER A 142 -5.51 -8.03 -18.02
CA SER A 142 -4.85 -7.38 -19.15
C SER A 142 -5.50 -6.04 -19.56
N MET A 143 -5.96 -5.26 -18.57
CA MET A 143 -6.59 -3.96 -18.84
C MET A 143 -5.56 -2.85 -19.09
N GLY A 144 -4.31 -3.04 -18.66
CA GLY A 144 -3.26 -2.05 -18.80
C GLY A 144 -2.04 -2.36 -17.95
N ILE A 145 -1.15 -1.38 -17.86
CA ILE A 145 0.04 -1.42 -17.00
C ILE A 145 -0.31 -0.75 -15.68
N THR A 146 0.01 -1.40 -14.58
CA THR A 146 -0.25 -0.89 -13.23
C THR A 146 1.05 -0.71 -12.45
N LEU A 147 1.05 0.27 -11.55
CA LEU A 147 2.11 0.49 -10.56
C LEU A 147 1.70 -0.12 -9.23
N LEU A 148 2.42 -1.12 -8.78
CA LEU A 148 2.08 -1.89 -7.58
C LEU A 148 3.29 -2.09 -6.67
N PRO A 149 3.06 -2.26 -5.35
CA PRO A 149 4.10 -2.76 -4.46
C PRO A 149 4.64 -4.11 -4.92
N CYS A 150 5.96 -4.24 -4.94
CA CYS A 150 6.61 -5.47 -5.40
C CYS A 150 6.26 -6.67 -4.52
N PHE A 151 6.11 -6.49 -3.20
CA PHE A 151 5.77 -7.59 -2.30
C PHE A 151 4.37 -8.17 -2.54
N ILE A 152 3.51 -7.45 -3.26
CA ILE A 152 2.19 -7.94 -3.69
C ILE A 152 2.28 -8.57 -5.08
N ALA A 153 2.79 -7.82 -6.05
CA ALA A 153 2.72 -8.19 -7.45
C ALA A 153 3.72 -9.28 -7.86
N ASP A 154 4.88 -9.35 -7.20
CA ASP A 154 5.87 -10.41 -7.48
C ASP A 154 5.37 -11.81 -7.12
N LYS A 155 4.36 -11.91 -6.26
CA LYS A 155 3.73 -13.19 -5.89
C LYS A 155 2.65 -13.65 -6.88
N GLU A 156 2.26 -12.78 -7.81
CA GLU A 156 1.23 -13.10 -8.80
C GLU A 156 1.87 -13.71 -10.04
N PRO A 157 1.66 -15.02 -10.30
CA PRO A 157 2.36 -15.71 -11.39
C PRO A 157 1.95 -15.23 -12.79
N THR A 158 0.79 -14.58 -12.92
CA THR A 158 0.32 -14.08 -14.22
C THR A 158 0.87 -12.70 -14.59
N LEU A 159 1.55 -12.03 -13.66
CA LEU A 159 2.13 -10.71 -13.87
C LEU A 159 3.65 -10.79 -14.00
N VAL A 160 4.18 -9.91 -14.82
CA VAL A 160 5.63 -9.68 -14.94
C VAL A 160 5.91 -8.19 -14.73
N ARG A 161 7.11 -7.87 -14.27
CA ARG A 161 7.58 -6.49 -14.28
C ARG A 161 7.73 -6.03 -15.72
N VAL A 162 7.29 -4.82 -16.00
CA VAL A 162 7.46 -4.23 -17.34
C VAL A 162 8.95 -4.13 -17.65
N PRO A 163 9.42 -4.64 -18.81
CA PRO A 163 10.83 -4.56 -19.17
C PRO A 163 11.38 -3.13 -19.12
N LYS A 164 12.61 -2.95 -18.69
CA LYS A 164 13.30 -1.67 -18.50
C LYS A 164 12.76 -0.82 -17.35
N CYS A 165 11.76 -1.27 -16.62
CA CYS A 165 11.31 -0.64 -15.37
C CYS A 165 11.97 -1.35 -14.18
N GLU A 166 12.62 -0.58 -13.32
CA GLU A 166 13.28 -1.09 -12.12
C GLU A 166 12.44 -0.76 -10.88
N PRO A 167 12.45 -1.62 -9.86
CA PRO A 167 11.82 -1.29 -8.58
C PRO A 167 12.43 -0.05 -7.95
N GLU A 168 11.59 0.79 -7.40
CA GLU A 168 12.01 2.00 -6.67
C GLU A 168 11.35 2.05 -5.30
N ILE A 169 12.12 2.40 -4.28
CA ILE A 169 11.60 2.64 -2.94
C ILE A 169 11.07 4.06 -2.89
N LYS A 170 9.74 4.21 -2.81
CA LYS A 170 9.05 5.50 -2.82
C LYS A 170 8.25 5.78 -1.55
N HIS A 171 8.02 4.77 -0.72
CA HIS A 171 7.17 4.87 0.45
C HIS A 171 7.78 4.20 1.66
N ASP A 172 7.50 4.76 2.82
CA ASP A 172 7.74 4.16 4.12
C ASP A 172 6.43 3.62 4.70
N ILE A 173 6.55 2.57 5.51
CA ILE A 173 5.45 2.08 6.34
C ILE A 173 5.67 2.61 7.75
N TRP A 174 4.75 3.44 8.22
CA TRP A 174 4.77 4.01 9.56
C TRP A 174 3.81 3.28 10.49
N MET A 175 4.27 3.00 11.69
CA MET A 175 3.41 2.64 12.81
C MET A 175 3.24 3.86 13.69
N LEU A 176 2.01 4.34 13.83
CA LEU A 176 1.66 5.58 14.51
C LEU A 176 0.76 5.30 15.71
N SER A 177 0.96 6.03 16.79
CA SER A 177 0.11 6.03 17.97
C SER A 177 0.06 7.43 18.60
N LYS A 178 -0.86 7.64 19.54
CA LYS A 178 -0.86 8.86 20.35
C LYS A 178 0.26 8.81 21.40
N SER A 179 0.84 9.95 21.74
CA SER A 179 1.94 10.05 22.69
C SER A 179 1.61 9.46 24.07
N GLU A 180 0.36 9.52 24.50
CA GLU A 180 -0.13 9.01 25.79
C GLU A 180 -0.10 7.48 25.91
N GLN A 181 -0.06 6.76 24.79
CA GLN A 181 -0.06 5.30 24.76
C GLN A 181 1.34 4.68 24.85
N ARG A 182 2.39 5.50 24.71
CA ARG A 182 3.77 5.04 24.77
C ARG A 182 4.21 4.60 26.17
N GLU A 183 3.59 5.17 27.19
CA GLU A 183 3.91 4.84 28.60
C GLU A 183 3.34 3.50 29.04
N VAL A 184 2.28 3.02 28.39
CA VAL A 184 1.61 1.75 28.74
C VAL A 184 2.28 0.53 28.10
N ALA A 185 3.00 0.70 27.00
CA ALA A 185 3.66 -0.40 26.28
C ALA A 185 5.06 -0.75 26.82
N VAL A 186 5.58 -0.02 27.80
CA VAL A 186 6.94 -0.17 28.38
C VAL A 186 6.92 -0.56 29.85
N SER A 187 5.75 -0.70 30.47
CA SER A 187 5.61 -1.14 31.87
C SER A 187 5.23 -2.62 31.98
#